data_8c49b8d08d5a67da3974e2e38b877f54
#
_entry.id   8c49b8d08d5a67da3974e2e38b877f54
#
_cell.length_a   1.000
_cell.length_b   1.000
_cell.length_c   1.000
_cell.angle_alpha   90.00
_cell.angle_beta   90.00
_cell.angle_gamma   90.00
#
_symmetry.space_group_name_H-M   'P 1'
#
loop_
_entity.id
_entity.type
_entity.pdbx_description
1 polymer ?
#
loop_
_entity_poly.entity_id
_entity_poly.type
_entity_poly.pdbx_seq_one_letter_code
_entity_poly.pdbx_strand_id
1 'polypeptide(L)'
;ESASVPKEQGTVEVVGGKLVFTPAENFNGDAEITYTVTDGQLTDEAKVTVTVNPVNDAPTIKVDAVESITEDAVSIDTVVAALTVRDTDTPEDQLAVSLENNSNGYFVLVGNEVKLTQAGVDAVNNDELNLKDLTISASVSDGVNPTASDSDSLIVNRVNDAPTVEN
;
A
#
# COMPACT_ATOMS: atom_id res chain seq x y z
N GLU A 1 16.53 -41.59 4.36
CA GLU A 1 16.81 -40.31 3.73
C GLU A 1 15.94 -39.24 4.40
N SER A 2 16.50 -38.09 4.70
CA SER A 2 15.79 -36.94 5.23
C SER A 2 16.43 -35.65 4.70
N ALA A 3 15.66 -34.56 4.68
CA ALA A 3 16.17 -33.26 4.31
C ALA A 3 15.54 -32.21 5.24
N SER A 4 16.26 -31.11 5.44
CA SER A 4 15.81 -29.97 6.22
C SER A 4 16.35 -28.65 5.64
N VAL A 5 15.59 -27.60 5.84
CA VAL A 5 15.93 -26.22 5.52
C VAL A 5 15.39 -25.32 6.63
N PRO A 6 16.02 -24.20 6.96
CA PRO A 6 15.43 -23.21 7.88
C PRO A 6 14.00 -22.84 7.45
N LYS A 7 13.06 -22.80 8.40
CA LYS A 7 11.64 -22.59 8.12
C LYS A 7 11.36 -21.26 7.40
N GLU A 8 12.13 -20.25 7.71
CA GLU A 8 12.07 -18.92 7.09
C GLU A 8 12.52 -18.91 5.63
N GLN A 9 13.25 -19.95 5.18
CA GLN A 9 13.69 -20.09 3.79
C GLN A 9 12.73 -20.92 2.95
N GLY A 10 11.94 -21.81 3.57
CA GLY A 10 10.99 -22.65 2.86
C GLY A 10 10.78 -24.03 3.48
N THR A 11 10.36 -24.97 2.62
CA THR A 11 10.20 -26.37 2.96
C THR A 11 10.94 -27.26 1.95
N VAL A 12 11.41 -28.41 2.41
CA VAL A 12 12.04 -29.41 1.55
C VAL A 12 11.48 -30.79 1.84
N GLU A 13 11.23 -31.55 0.77
CA GLU A 13 10.77 -32.94 0.85
C GLU A 13 11.67 -33.84 0.02
N VAL A 14 11.79 -35.12 0.43
CA VAL A 14 12.45 -36.15 -0.37
C VAL A 14 11.38 -36.96 -1.07
N VAL A 15 11.30 -36.85 -2.38
CA VAL A 15 10.31 -37.53 -3.23
C VAL A 15 11.02 -38.36 -4.29
N GLY A 16 10.92 -39.69 -4.16
CA GLY A 16 11.55 -40.61 -5.14
C GLY A 16 13.07 -40.45 -5.26
N GLY A 17 13.75 -40.17 -4.13
CA GLY A 17 15.20 -39.97 -4.09
C GLY A 17 15.65 -38.57 -4.64
N LYS A 18 14.73 -37.64 -4.77
CA LYS A 18 14.99 -36.25 -5.18
C LYS A 18 14.58 -35.29 -4.08
N LEU A 19 15.36 -34.21 -3.92
CA LEU A 19 14.97 -33.08 -3.07
C LEU A 19 14.01 -32.19 -3.86
N VAL A 20 12.84 -31.93 -3.26
CA VAL A 20 11.85 -30.95 -3.76
C VAL A 20 11.82 -29.80 -2.76
N PHE A 21 12.34 -28.66 -3.16
CA PHE A 21 12.38 -27.44 -2.35
C PHE A 21 11.26 -26.49 -2.79
N THR A 22 10.53 -25.96 -1.82
CA THR A 22 9.53 -24.90 -2.02
C THR A 22 9.94 -23.70 -1.17
N PRO A 23 10.33 -22.58 -1.79
CA PRO A 23 10.66 -21.36 -1.05
C PRO A 23 9.49 -20.87 -0.18
N ALA A 24 9.80 -20.24 0.95
CA ALA A 24 8.81 -19.49 1.70
C ALA A 24 8.34 -18.25 0.89
N GLU A 25 7.14 -17.77 1.21
CA GLU A 25 6.60 -16.57 0.61
C GLU A 25 7.57 -15.39 0.84
N ASN A 26 7.86 -14.65 -0.24
CA ASN A 26 8.78 -13.49 -0.26
C ASN A 26 10.25 -13.82 0.12
N PHE A 27 10.61 -15.09 0.21
CA PHE A 27 12.00 -15.46 0.41
C PHE A 27 12.80 -15.30 -0.88
N ASN A 28 13.93 -14.62 -0.79
CA ASN A 28 14.95 -14.54 -1.82
C ASN A 28 16.35 -14.67 -1.20
N GLY A 29 17.33 -15.02 -2.00
CA GLY A 29 18.69 -15.32 -1.54
C GLY A 29 18.99 -16.82 -1.51
N ASP A 30 20.06 -17.20 -0.80
CA ASP A 30 20.54 -18.57 -0.77
C ASP A 30 19.87 -19.38 0.32
N ALA A 31 19.15 -20.45 -0.07
CA ALA A 31 18.62 -21.45 0.83
C ALA A 31 19.62 -22.60 0.99
N GLU A 32 20.04 -22.89 2.21
CA GLU A 32 20.93 -24.00 2.53
C GLU A 32 20.12 -25.22 2.98
N ILE A 33 20.06 -26.24 2.14
CA ILE A 33 19.36 -27.49 2.42
C ILE A 33 20.40 -28.50 2.92
N THR A 34 20.17 -29.06 4.11
CA THR A 34 20.91 -30.17 4.65
C THR A 34 20.15 -31.45 4.38
N TYR A 35 20.81 -32.48 3.82
CA TYR A 35 20.17 -33.77 3.60
C TYR A 35 21.06 -34.93 4.14
N THR A 36 20.41 -35.98 4.61
CA THR A 36 21.05 -37.15 5.21
C THR A 36 20.63 -38.38 4.43
N VAL A 37 21.62 -39.20 4.07
CA VAL A 37 21.42 -40.51 3.50
C VAL A 37 21.83 -41.58 4.50
N THR A 38 21.21 -42.76 4.40
CA THR A 38 21.55 -43.90 5.29
C THR A 38 21.43 -45.23 4.53
N ASP A 39 22.29 -46.18 4.82
CA ASP A 39 22.19 -47.58 4.40
C ASP A 39 21.49 -48.48 5.45
N GLY A 40 20.99 -47.86 6.54
CA GLY A 40 20.36 -48.55 7.68
C GLY A 40 21.28 -48.80 8.84
N GLN A 41 22.61 -48.62 8.70
CA GLN A 41 23.62 -48.76 9.76
C GLN A 41 24.44 -47.48 9.95
N LEU A 42 24.78 -46.82 8.85
CA LEU A 42 25.59 -45.61 8.83
C LEU A 42 24.78 -44.49 8.18
N THR A 43 25.12 -43.27 8.53
CA THR A 43 24.53 -42.05 7.93
C THR A 43 25.64 -41.15 7.43
N ASP A 44 25.37 -40.46 6.32
CA ASP A 44 26.20 -39.37 5.78
C ASP A 44 25.33 -38.14 5.52
N GLU A 45 25.92 -36.97 5.72
CA GLU A 45 25.24 -35.69 5.59
C GLU A 45 25.95 -34.78 4.58
N ALA A 46 25.17 -34.11 3.76
CA ALA A 46 25.69 -33.13 2.85
C ALA A 46 24.74 -31.91 2.77
N LYS A 47 25.24 -30.82 2.18
CA LYS A 47 24.52 -29.57 1.98
C LYS A 47 24.42 -29.24 0.51
N VAL A 48 23.29 -28.66 0.14
CA VAL A 48 23.08 -28.04 -1.17
C VAL A 48 22.53 -26.63 -1.00
N THR A 49 23.08 -25.71 -1.76
CA THR A 49 22.59 -24.32 -1.80
C THR A 49 21.70 -24.12 -3.01
N VAL A 50 20.50 -23.56 -2.79
CA VAL A 50 19.58 -23.17 -3.84
C VAL A 50 19.42 -21.65 -3.80
N THR A 51 19.81 -20.95 -4.86
CA THR A 51 19.62 -19.52 -4.97
C THR A 51 18.23 -19.21 -5.51
N VAL A 52 17.44 -18.51 -4.71
CA VAL A 52 16.12 -17.99 -5.09
C VAL A 52 16.28 -16.53 -5.50
N ASN A 53 16.02 -16.24 -6.77
CA ASN A 53 16.13 -14.88 -7.29
C ASN A 53 14.95 -14.01 -6.80
N PRO A 54 15.18 -12.74 -6.42
CA PRO A 54 14.11 -11.83 -6.07
C PRO A 54 13.24 -11.53 -7.30
N VAL A 55 11.94 -11.39 -7.04
CA VAL A 55 10.96 -10.88 -8.00
C VAL A 55 10.28 -9.70 -7.32
N ASN A 56 10.18 -8.58 -8.01
CA ASN A 56 9.59 -7.36 -7.46
C ASN A 56 8.07 -7.50 -7.38
N ASP A 57 7.51 -7.34 -6.19
CA ASP A 57 6.07 -7.30 -5.93
C ASP A 57 5.48 -5.91 -6.27
N ALA A 58 4.18 -5.85 -6.53
CA ALA A 58 3.52 -4.58 -6.80
C ALA A 58 3.13 -3.87 -5.49
N PRO A 59 3.25 -2.54 -5.41
CA PRO A 59 2.83 -1.78 -4.24
C PRO A 59 1.31 -1.81 -4.08
N THR A 60 0.85 -1.54 -2.87
CA THR A 60 -0.57 -1.35 -2.53
C THR A 60 -0.78 0.00 -1.90
N ILE A 61 -1.96 0.59 -2.14
CA ILE A 61 -2.40 1.83 -1.52
C ILE A 61 -3.81 1.67 -0.98
N LYS A 62 -4.09 2.33 0.15
CA LYS A 62 -5.42 2.50 0.70
C LYS A 62 -5.64 3.97 1.00
N VAL A 63 -6.76 4.49 0.54
CA VAL A 63 -7.28 5.83 0.86
C VAL A 63 -8.35 5.66 1.93
N ASP A 64 -8.16 6.26 3.10
CA ASP A 64 -9.12 6.29 4.20
C ASP A 64 -9.61 7.75 4.37
N ALA A 65 -10.71 8.11 3.73
CA ALA A 65 -11.32 9.43 3.88
C ALA A 65 -11.98 9.57 5.25
N VAL A 66 -11.99 10.79 5.80
CA VAL A 66 -12.81 11.09 6.97
C VAL A 66 -14.30 10.92 6.62
N GLU A 67 -15.14 10.59 7.59
CA GLU A 67 -16.56 10.36 7.33
C GLU A 67 -17.25 11.60 6.74
N SER A 68 -16.96 12.77 7.32
CA SER A 68 -17.51 14.04 6.85
C SER A 68 -16.68 15.24 7.28
N ILE A 69 -16.89 16.36 6.57
CA ILE A 69 -16.45 17.71 6.94
C ILE A 69 -17.67 18.63 6.95
N THR A 70 -17.56 19.76 7.65
CA THR A 70 -18.65 20.75 7.73
C THR A 70 -18.17 22.06 7.14
N GLU A 71 -18.96 22.67 6.24
CA GLU A 71 -18.68 24.02 5.72
C GLU A 71 -18.56 25.03 6.85
N ASP A 72 -17.87 26.12 6.62
CA ASP A 72 -17.50 27.16 7.59
C ASP A 72 -16.59 26.69 8.75
N ALA A 73 -16.36 25.38 8.90
CA ALA A 73 -15.49 24.79 9.90
C ALA A 73 -14.18 24.21 9.29
N VAL A 74 -13.98 24.32 7.98
CA VAL A 74 -12.78 23.82 7.27
C VAL A 74 -11.70 24.89 7.11
N SER A 75 -10.46 24.43 7.01
CA SER A 75 -9.27 25.24 6.75
C SER A 75 -8.28 24.48 5.89
N ILE A 76 -7.20 25.14 5.47
CA ILE A 76 -6.09 24.48 4.75
C ILE A 76 -5.37 23.41 5.57
N ASP A 77 -5.58 23.37 6.89
CA ASP A 77 -5.05 22.32 7.78
C ASP A 77 -6.02 21.15 7.97
N THR A 78 -7.24 21.23 7.42
CA THR A 78 -8.23 20.17 7.52
C THR A 78 -7.76 18.94 6.78
N VAL A 79 -7.53 17.84 7.51
CA VAL A 79 -7.22 16.53 6.95
C VAL A 79 -8.52 15.90 6.45
N VAL A 80 -8.53 15.49 5.19
CA VAL A 80 -9.69 14.88 4.52
C VAL A 80 -9.51 13.39 4.26
N ALA A 81 -8.27 12.91 4.20
CA ALA A 81 -7.98 11.49 4.11
C ALA A 81 -6.58 11.18 4.65
N ALA A 82 -6.37 9.93 5.06
CA ALA A 82 -5.06 9.34 5.31
C ALA A 82 -4.76 8.29 4.24
N LEU A 83 -3.50 8.21 3.81
CA LEU A 83 -3.03 7.21 2.87
C LEU A 83 -2.20 6.16 3.60
N THR A 84 -2.43 4.89 3.30
CA THR A 84 -1.58 3.79 3.73
C THR A 84 -1.00 3.13 2.49
N VAL A 85 0.32 3.17 2.35
CA VAL A 85 1.04 2.51 1.25
C VAL A 85 1.90 1.39 1.79
N ARG A 86 2.03 0.31 1.03
CA ARG A 86 2.85 -0.85 1.39
C ARG A 86 3.42 -1.49 0.14
N ASP A 87 4.64 -1.95 0.28
CA ASP A 87 5.34 -2.75 -0.71
C ASP A 87 6.22 -3.76 0.03
N THR A 88 6.42 -4.94 -0.56
CA THR A 88 7.23 -6.00 0.06
C THR A 88 8.73 -5.73 -0.12
N ASP A 89 9.11 -5.17 -1.26
CA ASP A 89 10.49 -5.03 -1.71
C ASP A 89 10.99 -3.58 -1.64
N THR A 90 10.08 -2.62 -1.78
CA THR A 90 10.40 -1.20 -1.88
C THR A 90 10.04 -0.47 -0.59
N PRO A 91 11.01 0.17 0.10
CA PRO A 91 10.72 1.01 1.25
C PRO A 91 9.74 2.13 0.94
N GLU A 92 8.88 2.47 1.92
CA GLU A 92 7.80 3.46 1.75
C GLU A 92 8.30 4.83 1.27
N ASP A 93 9.49 5.25 1.70
CA ASP A 93 10.11 6.53 1.31
C ASP A 93 10.63 6.55 -0.15
N GLN A 94 10.65 5.41 -0.82
CA GLN A 94 11.01 5.28 -2.24
C GLN A 94 9.79 5.09 -3.14
N LEU A 95 8.61 4.88 -2.59
CA LEU A 95 7.37 4.78 -3.32
C LEU A 95 6.90 6.16 -3.80
N ALA A 96 6.53 6.25 -5.08
CA ALA A 96 6.00 7.48 -5.66
C ALA A 96 4.48 7.52 -5.47
N VAL A 97 4.02 8.37 -4.54
CA VAL A 97 2.60 8.59 -4.26
C VAL A 97 2.12 9.88 -4.93
N SER A 98 0.96 9.84 -5.57
CA SER A 98 0.34 11.01 -6.20
C SER A 98 -1.18 11.03 -6.04
N LEU A 99 -1.75 12.24 -5.98
CA LEU A 99 -3.19 12.43 -6.03
C LEU A 99 -3.66 12.34 -7.48
N GLU A 100 -4.76 11.64 -7.70
CA GLU A 100 -5.43 11.50 -8.99
C GLU A 100 -6.71 12.32 -9.03
N ASN A 101 -7.16 12.66 -10.24
CA ASN A 101 -8.42 13.40 -10.47
C ASN A 101 -8.53 14.74 -9.71
N ASN A 102 -7.40 15.33 -9.31
CA ASN A 102 -7.31 16.58 -8.56
C ASN A 102 -7.09 17.82 -9.48
N SER A 103 -7.69 17.83 -10.67
CA SER A 103 -7.54 18.94 -11.65
C SER A 103 -8.16 20.25 -11.16
N ASN A 104 -9.11 20.19 -10.22
CA ASN A 104 -9.69 21.34 -9.53
C ASN A 104 -8.74 21.94 -8.47
N GLY A 105 -7.69 21.21 -8.09
CA GLY A 105 -6.70 21.65 -7.10
C GLY A 105 -7.23 21.71 -5.67
N TYR A 106 -8.28 20.96 -5.33
CA TYR A 106 -8.89 21.00 -4.00
C TYR A 106 -8.03 20.36 -2.92
N PHE A 107 -7.14 19.46 -3.28
CA PHE A 107 -6.36 18.66 -2.36
C PHE A 107 -4.87 18.86 -2.51
N VAL A 108 -4.15 18.67 -1.41
CA VAL A 108 -2.68 18.60 -1.36
C VAL A 108 -2.27 17.41 -0.50
N LEU A 109 -1.24 16.70 -0.95
CA LEU A 109 -0.63 15.61 -0.18
C LEU A 109 0.50 16.18 0.68
N VAL A 110 0.44 15.90 2.00
CA VAL A 110 1.45 16.31 2.98
C VAL A 110 1.86 15.08 3.79
N GLY A 111 2.99 14.48 3.44
CA GLY A 111 3.35 13.14 3.95
C GLY A 111 2.29 12.13 3.50
N ASN A 112 1.69 11.42 4.43
CA ASN A 112 0.61 10.45 4.17
C ASN A 112 -0.79 11.02 4.45
N GLU A 113 -0.91 12.33 4.65
CA GLU A 113 -2.20 13.01 4.85
C GLU A 113 -2.60 13.80 3.61
N VAL A 114 -3.86 13.73 3.25
CA VAL A 114 -4.47 14.59 2.23
C VAL A 114 -5.20 15.72 2.95
N LYS A 115 -4.86 16.96 2.60
CA LYS A 115 -5.46 18.17 3.17
C LYS A 115 -6.16 19.01 2.11
N LEU A 116 -7.07 19.88 2.55
CA LEU A 116 -7.64 20.89 1.65
C LEU A 116 -6.60 21.94 1.29
N THR A 117 -6.63 22.38 0.05
CA THR A 117 -6.00 23.64 -0.39
C THR A 117 -6.93 24.81 -0.12
N GLN A 118 -6.48 26.05 -0.38
CA GLN A 118 -7.38 27.20 -0.33
C GLN A 118 -8.54 27.04 -1.33
N ALA A 119 -8.27 26.52 -2.54
CA ALA A 119 -9.32 26.22 -3.52
C ALA A 119 -10.34 25.20 -3.02
N GLY A 120 -9.88 24.18 -2.25
CA GLY A 120 -10.75 23.20 -1.63
C GLY A 120 -11.62 23.82 -0.52
N VAL A 121 -11.03 24.64 0.34
CA VAL A 121 -11.78 25.39 1.38
C VAL A 121 -12.83 26.30 0.75
N ASP A 122 -12.44 27.07 -0.26
CA ASP A 122 -13.36 27.98 -0.96
C ASP A 122 -14.51 27.21 -1.64
N ALA A 123 -14.22 26.03 -2.22
CA ALA A 123 -15.23 25.20 -2.86
C ALA A 123 -16.21 24.58 -1.85
N VAL A 124 -15.72 24.12 -0.68
CA VAL A 124 -16.56 23.59 0.39
C VAL A 124 -17.49 24.65 0.95
N ASN A 125 -17.00 25.89 1.13
CA ASN A 125 -17.76 27.01 1.67
C ASN A 125 -18.58 27.76 0.62
N ASN A 126 -18.67 27.25 -0.61
CA ASN A 126 -19.42 27.90 -1.69
C ASN A 126 -20.82 27.32 -1.81
N ASP A 127 -21.84 28.10 -1.43
CA ASP A 127 -23.25 27.71 -1.50
C ASP A 127 -23.74 27.45 -2.93
N GLU A 128 -23.20 28.17 -3.91
CA GLU A 128 -23.59 27.99 -5.32
C GLU A 128 -23.13 26.63 -5.86
N LEU A 129 -21.92 26.16 -5.46
CA LEU A 129 -21.43 24.82 -5.82
C LEU A 129 -22.21 23.73 -5.14
N ASN A 130 -22.68 23.97 -3.90
CA ASN A 130 -23.48 23.06 -3.10
C ASN A 130 -22.94 21.62 -3.09
N LEU A 131 -21.64 21.50 -2.84
CA LEU A 131 -20.97 20.22 -2.77
C LEU A 131 -21.55 19.36 -1.65
N LYS A 132 -21.86 18.11 -1.93
CA LYS A 132 -22.43 17.15 -0.97
C LYS A 132 -21.43 16.06 -0.58
N ASP A 133 -20.48 15.82 -1.43
CA ASP A 133 -19.40 14.85 -1.23
C ASP A 133 -18.13 15.33 -1.93
N LEU A 134 -17.01 14.77 -1.48
CA LEU A 134 -15.70 14.92 -2.13
C LEU A 134 -15.06 13.55 -2.21
N THR A 135 -14.59 13.17 -3.39
CA THR A 135 -13.83 11.94 -3.61
C THR A 135 -12.35 12.26 -3.66
N ILE A 136 -11.59 11.55 -2.86
CA ILE A 136 -10.14 11.58 -2.85
C ILE A 136 -9.64 10.33 -3.57
N SER A 137 -8.82 10.50 -4.60
CA SER A 137 -8.20 9.40 -5.34
C SER A 137 -6.69 9.57 -5.30
N ALA A 138 -5.98 8.47 -5.09
CA ALA A 138 -4.52 8.47 -5.04
C ALA A 138 -3.97 7.20 -5.68
N SER A 139 -2.72 7.29 -6.13
CA SER A 139 -1.97 6.18 -6.71
C SER A 139 -0.58 6.07 -6.12
N VAL A 140 -0.02 4.86 -6.21
CA VAL A 140 1.34 4.53 -5.78
C VAL A 140 2.05 3.75 -6.86
N SER A 141 3.35 4.02 -7.04
CA SER A 141 4.24 3.32 -7.98
C SER A 141 5.58 3.05 -7.33
N ASP A 142 6.12 1.86 -7.57
CA ASP A 142 7.49 1.45 -7.28
C ASP A 142 8.45 1.71 -8.47
N GLY A 143 7.91 2.16 -9.61
CA GLY A 143 8.64 2.39 -10.85
C GLY A 143 8.91 1.13 -11.68
N VAL A 144 8.47 -0.05 -11.26
CA VAL A 144 8.68 -1.35 -11.92
C VAL A 144 7.37 -1.99 -12.33
N ASN A 145 6.45 -2.15 -11.38
CA ASN A 145 5.13 -2.74 -11.59
C ASN A 145 4.09 -1.71 -12.05
N PRO A 146 2.93 -2.15 -12.53
CA PRO A 146 1.81 -1.26 -12.77
C PRO A 146 1.43 -0.49 -11.51
N THR A 147 1.11 0.80 -11.69
CA THR A 147 0.65 1.69 -10.62
C THR A 147 -0.62 1.13 -9.97
N ALA A 148 -0.65 1.08 -8.65
CA ALA A 148 -1.86 0.77 -7.88
C ALA A 148 -2.59 2.07 -7.53
N SER A 149 -3.92 2.04 -7.51
CA SER A 149 -4.76 3.21 -7.18
C SER A 149 -5.90 2.80 -6.26
N ASP A 150 -6.32 3.74 -5.42
CA ASP A 150 -7.50 3.60 -4.57
C ASP A 150 -8.20 4.95 -4.43
N SER A 151 -9.47 4.92 -4.03
CA SER A 151 -10.27 6.13 -3.80
C SER A 151 -11.30 5.92 -2.71
N ASP A 152 -11.56 6.97 -1.95
CA ASP A 152 -12.61 7.01 -0.95
C ASP A 152 -13.29 8.40 -0.94
N SER A 153 -14.46 8.51 -0.34
CA SER A 153 -15.28 9.71 -0.38
C SER A 153 -15.76 10.12 1.00
N LEU A 154 -15.81 11.41 1.23
CA LEU A 154 -16.37 12.01 2.43
C LEU A 154 -17.64 12.80 2.13
N ILE A 155 -18.47 13.01 3.14
CA ILE A 155 -19.69 13.83 3.06
C ILE A 155 -19.34 15.28 3.43
N VAL A 156 -19.91 16.24 2.70
CA VAL A 156 -19.87 17.66 3.06
C VAL A 156 -21.19 18.03 3.72
N ASN A 157 -21.15 18.31 5.02
CA ASN A 157 -22.31 18.78 5.78
C ASN A 157 -22.49 20.27 5.54
N ARG A 158 -23.65 20.63 5.00
CA ARG A 158 -24.01 22.03 4.73
C ARG A 158 -24.58 22.68 5.98
N VAL A 159 -24.25 23.96 6.18
CA VAL A 159 -24.80 24.81 7.24
C VAL A 159 -25.77 25.80 6.60
N ASN A 160 -26.84 26.14 7.29
CA ASN A 160 -27.77 27.14 6.77
C ASN A 160 -27.28 28.55 7.06
N ASP A 161 -26.93 29.27 6.01
CA ASP A 161 -26.49 30.66 6.10
C ASP A 161 -27.62 31.65 6.24
N ALA A 162 -27.32 32.77 6.88
CA ALA A 162 -28.29 33.84 6.99
C ALA A 162 -28.45 34.54 5.60
N PRO A 163 -29.68 34.88 5.17
CA PRO A 163 -29.89 35.54 3.92
C PRO A 163 -29.22 36.90 3.90
N THR A 164 -28.48 37.20 2.81
CA THR A 164 -27.88 38.52 2.54
C THR A 164 -28.79 39.33 1.66
N VAL A 165 -28.95 40.63 1.99
CA VAL A 165 -29.67 41.59 1.11
C VAL A 165 -28.62 42.31 0.26
N GLU A 166 -28.66 42.07 -1.03
CA GLU A 166 -27.91 42.91 -1.99
C GLU A 166 -28.64 44.26 -2.16
N ASN A 167 -27.90 45.35 -1.99
CA ASN A 167 -28.40 46.71 -2.18
C ASN A 167 -28.14 47.20 -3.62
#